data_b45799cc6288ea2a39304c48b6427745
#
_entry.id   b45799cc6288ea2a39304c48b6427745
#
_cell.length_a   1.000
_cell.length_b   1.000
_cell.length_c   1.000
_cell.angle_alpha   90.00
_cell.angle_beta   90.00
_cell.angle_gamma   90.00
#
_symmetry.space_group_name_H-M   'P 1'
#
loop_
_entity.id
_entity.type
_entity.pdbx_description
1 polymer ?
#
loop_
_entity_poly.entity_id
_entity_poly.type
_entity_poly.pdbx_seq_one_letter_code
_entity_poly.pdbx_strand_id
1 'polypeptide(L)'
;MSIISKTVFALLLIYGSLIIGWFFRVRNWCSENRSNPLMRGTILCLEPLICCFAFWILDLSNLRILTLPVVGALIVTFTFIPAYILAKTLHLDRKREGSYILGALFSNGGYLGAPLCFLLLGEEAFALAWLYIIFFGPYFFTVGLSLAARYGQEKRLGAKEILKNFFTDRIRILPLLGIGVGLLLNLAHYPRPGIFAGANGFLVPLAIFLYMFAIGLGLKLGRIKKFFREIGSVSLIKFVYAPLIGIGLGFLFGYQHILGGLPLKVVFIQAIMPTAIWSVVAANLYGLDKDLSNAIWITTTLFLLPLVPLIVYVVKII
;
A
#
# COMPACT_ATOMS: atom_id res chain seq x y z
N MET A 1 -6.36 -22.68 10.12
CA MET A 1 -7.18 -21.62 10.77
C MET A 1 -8.44 -21.38 9.94
N SER A 2 -9.61 -21.22 10.57
CA SER A 2 -10.83 -20.80 9.89
C SER A 2 -10.65 -19.36 9.33
N ILE A 3 -11.45 -18.97 8.35
CA ILE A 3 -11.36 -17.62 7.79
C ILE A 3 -11.69 -16.55 8.82
N ILE A 4 -12.56 -16.87 9.78
CA ILE A 4 -12.90 -15.98 10.91
C ILE A 4 -11.67 -15.77 11.79
N SER A 5 -10.95 -16.85 12.13
CA SER A 5 -9.74 -16.72 12.97
C SER A 5 -8.62 -15.98 12.24
N LYS A 6 -8.48 -16.13 10.93
CA LYS A 6 -7.54 -15.33 10.11
C LYS A 6 -7.93 -13.85 10.12
N THR A 7 -9.22 -13.54 10.00
CA THR A 7 -9.73 -12.16 10.02
C THR A 7 -9.49 -11.51 11.38
N VAL A 8 -9.84 -12.19 12.47
CA VAL A 8 -9.60 -11.69 13.83
C VAL A 8 -8.10 -11.48 14.08
N PHE A 9 -7.27 -12.44 13.67
CA PHE A 9 -5.82 -12.31 13.79
C PHE A 9 -5.29 -11.10 13.01
N ALA A 10 -5.74 -10.90 11.76
CA ALA A 10 -5.34 -9.75 10.95
C ALA A 10 -5.73 -8.41 11.60
N LEU A 11 -6.97 -8.32 12.12
CA LEU A 11 -7.44 -7.13 12.82
C LEU A 11 -6.63 -6.85 14.09
N LEU A 12 -6.42 -7.86 14.93
CA LEU A 12 -5.62 -7.71 16.15
C LEU A 12 -4.19 -7.32 15.85
N LEU A 13 -3.57 -7.92 14.84
CA LEU A 13 -2.20 -7.63 14.47
C LEU A 13 -2.06 -6.21 13.92
N ILE A 14 -2.91 -5.79 12.98
CA ILE A 14 -2.82 -4.48 12.34
C ILE A 14 -3.15 -3.37 13.35
N TYR A 15 -4.33 -3.44 13.96
CA TYR A 15 -4.80 -2.35 14.81
C TYR A 15 -4.27 -2.42 16.23
N GLY A 16 -4.03 -3.62 16.77
CA GLY A 16 -3.37 -3.80 18.05
C GLY A 16 -1.97 -3.17 18.04
N SER A 17 -1.17 -3.45 17.02
CA SER A 17 0.16 -2.86 16.88
C SER A 17 0.12 -1.34 16.71
N LEU A 18 -0.85 -0.83 15.94
CA LEU A 18 -1.05 0.62 15.76
C LEU A 18 -1.42 1.30 17.08
N ILE A 19 -2.35 0.72 17.84
CA ILE A 19 -2.77 1.24 19.14
C ILE A 19 -1.61 1.19 20.15
N ILE A 20 -0.84 0.09 20.16
CA ILE A 20 0.35 -0.04 21.01
C ILE A 20 1.36 1.07 20.67
N GLY A 21 1.66 1.29 19.39
CA GLY A 21 2.56 2.37 18.96
C GLY A 21 2.08 3.76 19.41
N TRP A 22 0.79 4.05 19.19
CA TRP A 22 0.18 5.29 19.66
C TRP A 22 0.26 5.44 21.20
N PHE A 23 -0.03 4.39 21.94
CA PHE A 23 0.04 4.37 23.39
C PHE A 23 1.47 4.62 23.90
N PHE A 24 2.49 3.98 23.30
CA PHE A 24 3.89 4.20 23.64
C PHE A 24 4.30 5.66 23.46
N ARG A 25 3.81 6.32 22.40
CA ARG A 25 4.05 7.75 22.20
C ARG A 25 3.36 8.60 23.25
N VAL A 26 2.07 8.36 23.53
CA VAL A 26 1.30 9.14 24.51
C VAL A 26 1.90 9.03 25.92
N ARG A 27 2.45 7.86 26.25
CA ARG A 27 3.15 7.63 27.52
C ARG A 27 4.61 8.12 27.52
N ASN A 28 5.09 8.71 26.42
CA ASN A 28 6.48 9.11 26.25
C ASN A 28 7.52 7.98 26.40
N TRP A 29 7.10 6.71 26.24
CA TRP A 29 8.00 5.55 26.25
C TRP A 29 8.80 5.44 24.96
N CYS A 30 8.24 5.90 23.84
CA CYS A 30 8.91 5.97 22.55
C CYS A 30 8.53 7.26 21.81
N SER A 31 9.53 8.01 21.34
CA SER A 31 9.27 9.26 20.63
C SER A 31 8.81 9.04 19.19
N GLU A 32 8.03 9.98 18.67
CA GLU A 32 7.61 10.02 17.26
C GLU A 32 8.78 9.92 16.28
N ASN A 33 9.94 10.49 16.63
CA ASN A 33 11.14 10.48 15.79
C ASN A 33 11.66 9.06 15.49
N ARG A 34 11.28 8.07 16.27
CA ARG A 34 11.63 6.64 16.04
C ARG A 34 10.77 5.97 14.96
N SER A 35 9.63 6.56 14.56
CA SER A 35 8.74 6.00 13.53
C SER A 35 9.48 5.75 12.20
N ASN A 36 10.11 6.78 11.63
CA ASN A 36 10.83 6.65 10.36
C ASN A 36 12.01 5.67 10.41
N PRO A 37 12.94 5.73 11.40
CA PRO A 37 14.01 4.74 11.52
C PRO A 37 13.51 3.32 11.62
N LEU A 38 12.42 3.08 12.37
CA LEU A 38 11.83 1.75 12.53
C LEU A 38 11.27 1.22 11.21
N MET A 39 10.47 2.04 10.50
CA MET A 39 9.97 1.68 9.17
C MET A 39 11.11 1.37 8.20
N ARG A 40 12.13 2.23 8.14
CA ARG A 40 13.30 2.02 7.28
C ARG A 40 14.04 0.74 7.62
N GLY A 41 14.27 0.46 8.90
CA GLY A 41 14.91 -0.78 9.36
C GLY A 41 14.12 -2.02 8.95
N THR A 42 12.79 -2.00 9.11
CA THR A 42 11.91 -3.09 8.70
C THR A 42 12.00 -3.34 7.19
N ILE A 43 11.92 -2.29 6.37
CA ILE A 43 12.05 -2.40 4.90
C ILE A 43 13.42 -2.97 4.50
N LEU A 44 14.50 -2.47 5.10
CA LEU A 44 15.85 -2.86 4.71
C LEU A 44 16.20 -4.30 5.13
N CYS A 45 15.69 -4.76 6.27
CA CYS A 45 16.06 -6.04 6.85
C CYS A 45 15.07 -7.18 6.53
N LEU A 46 13.77 -6.90 6.58
CA LEU A 46 12.75 -7.95 6.47
C LEU A 46 12.20 -8.08 5.05
N GLU A 47 11.86 -6.97 4.38
CA GLU A 47 11.20 -7.04 3.06
C GLU A 47 12.01 -7.80 1.99
N PRO A 48 13.34 -7.65 1.86
CA PRO A 48 14.08 -8.41 0.85
C PRO A 48 13.95 -9.91 1.04
N LEU A 49 13.99 -10.37 2.29
CA LEU A 49 13.83 -11.80 2.63
C LEU A 49 12.42 -12.28 2.36
N ILE A 50 11.41 -11.53 2.85
CA ILE A 50 10.00 -11.85 2.65
C ILE A 50 9.66 -11.93 1.16
N CYS A 51 10.11 -10.94 0.38
CA CYS A 51 9.92 -10.92 -1.06
C CYS A 51 10.63 -12.07 -1.76
N CYS A 52 11.88 -12.35 -1.40
CA CYS A 52 12.64 -13.47 -1.95
C CYS A 52 11.89 -14.80 -1.75
N PHE A 53 11.48 -15.10 -0.53
CA PHE A 53 10.77 -16.35 -0.24
C PHE A 53 9.42 -16.46 -0.93
N ALA A 54 8.67 -15.37 -1.03
CA ALA A 54 7.37 -15.35 -1.69
C ALA A 54 7.49 -15.54 -3.22
N PHE A 55 8.45 -14.87 -3.86
CA PHE A 55 8.66 -14.99 -5.30
C PHE A 55 9.32 -16.30 -5.71
N TRP A 56 10.02 -16.96 -4.78
CA TRP A 56 10.62 -18.29 -5.03
C TRP A 56 9.57 -19.36 -5.34
N ILE A 57 8.36 -19.24 -4.77
CA ILE A 57 7.27 -20.23 -4.94
C ILE A 57 6.11 -19.70 -5.80
N LEU A 58 6.21 -18.49 -6.36
CA LEU A 58 5.15 -17.92 -7.18
C LEU A 58 4.91 -18.80 -8.42
N ASP A 59 3.66 -19.21 -8.61
CA ASP A 59 3.28 -19.96 -9.81
C ASP A 59 3.28 -19.04 -11.06
N LEU A 60 4.24 -19.31 -11.96
CA LEU A 60 4.44 -18.60 -13.21
C LEU A 60 3.82 -19.33 -14.42
N SER A 61 3.02 -20.36 -14.19
CA SER A 61 2.39 -21.15 -15.27
C SER A 61 1.52 -20.30 -16.20
N ASN A 62 0.95 -19.21 -15.69
CA ASN A 62 0.16 -18.27 -16.49
C ASN A 62 0.77 -16.88 -16.48
N LEU A 63 1.45 -16.53 -17.57
CA LEU A 63 2.15 -15.24 -17.70
C LEU A 63 1.22 -14.00 -17.67
N ARG A 64 -0.11 -14.17 -17.71
CA ARG A 64 -1.03 -13.04 -17.53
C ARG A 64 -0.90 -12.36 -16.18
N ILE A 65 -0.38 -13.04 -15.15
CA ILE A 65 -0.08 -12.40 -13.85
C ILE A 65 0.91 -11.24 -14.00
N LEU A 66 1.78 -11.27 -15.01
CA LEU A 66 2.73 -10.19 -15.32
C LEU A 66 2.05 -8.90 -15.78
N THR A 67 0.74 -8.91 -16.04
CA THR A 67 -0.05 -7.71 -16.32
C THR A 67 -0.55 -7.00 -15.06
N LEU A 68 -0.39 -7.59 -13.86
CA LEU A 68 -0.79 -6.98 -12.58
C LEU A 68 -0.20 -5.59 -12.35
N PRO A 69 1.09 -5.30 -12.67
CA PRO A 69 1.64 -3.94 -12.55
C PRO A 69 0.89 -2.93 -13.41
N VAL A 70 0.48 -3.33 -14.62
CA VAL A 70 -0.29 -2.47 -15.54
C VAL A 70 -1.66 -2.17 -14.96
N VAL A 71 -2.35 -3.19 -14.44
CA VAL A 71 -3.66 -3.01 -13.79
C VAL A 71 -3.54 -2.08 -12.59
N GLY A 72 -2.50 -2.23 -11.76
CA GLY A 72 -2.23 -1.31 -10.65
C GLY A 72 -2.06 0.14 -11.12
N ALA A 73 -1.27 0.38 -12.16
CA ALA A 73 -1.08 1.71 -12.75
C ALA A 73 -2.37 2.26 -13.37
N LEU A 74 -3.16 1.44 -14.04
CA LEU A 74 -4.45 1.85 -14.63
C LEU A 74 -5.45 2.28 -13.54
N ILE A 75 -5.53 1.57 -12.42
CA ILE A 75 -6.41 1.94 -11.30
C ILE A 75 -6.03 3.33 -10.78
N VAL A 76 -4.74 3.62 -10.56
CA VAL A 76 -4.29 4.96 -10.16
C VAL A 76 -4.67 6.00 -11.19
N THR A 77 -4.48 5.69 -12.50
CA THR A 77 -4.82 6.60 -13.59
C THR A 77 -6.32 6.92 -13.64
N PHE A 78 -7.17 5.90 -13.57
CA PHE A 78 -8.63 6.10 -13.57
C PHE A 78 -9.11 6.82 -12.30
N THR A 79 -8.47 6.58 -11.17
CA THR A 79 -8.78 7.26 -9.91
C THR A 79 -8.49 8.77 -9.97
N PHE A 80 -7.57 9.21 -10.85
CA PHE A 80 -7.26 10.63 -11.05
C PHE A 80 -8.49 11.42 -11.51
N ILE A 81 -9.35 10.83 -12.36
CA ILE A 81 -10.51 11.52 -12.93
C ILE A 81 -11.47 12.01 -11.82
N PRO A 82 -12.07 11.13 -10.98
CA PRO A 82 -12.95 11.58 -9.91
C PRO A 82 -12.21 12.41 -8.86
N ALA A 83 -10.93 12.12 -8.58
CA ALA A 83 -10.14 12.91 -7.64
C ALA A 83 -10.02 14.38 -8.10
N TYR A 84 -9.72 14.60 -9.38
CA TYR A 84 -9.62 15.95 -9.94
C TYR A 84 -10.96 16.67 -9.96
N ILE A 85 -12.03 16.00 -10.42
CA ILE A 85 -13.37 16.58 -10.48
C ILE A 85 -13.85 16.99 -9.08
N LEU A 86 -13.74 16.08 -8.10
CA LEU A 86 -14.18 16.36 -6.72
C LEU A 86 -13.34 17.44 -6.04
N ALA A 87 -12.02 17.49 -6.30
CA ALA A 87 -11.19 18.59 -5.79
C ALA A 87 -11.68 19.96 -6.30
N LYS A 88 -12.11 20.04 -7.57
CA LYS A 88 -12.66 21.26 -8.17
C LYS A 88 -14.05 21.60 -7.63
N THR A 89 -14.93 20.62 -7.48
CA THR A 89 -16.30 20.85 -6.93
C THR A 89 -16.28 21.25 -5.46
N LEU A 90 -15.26 20.81 -4.70
CA LEU A 90 -15.03 21.23 -3.31
C LEU A 90 -14.39 22.61 -3.20
N HIS A 91 -14.05 23.28 -4.32
CA HIS A 91 -13.42 24.60 -4.38
C HIS A 91 -12.17 24.70 -3.51
N LEU A 92 -11.32 23.63 -3.54
CA LEU A 92 -10.10 23.58 -2.75
C LEU A 92 -9.08 24.60 -3.27
N ASP A 93 -8.38 25.26 -2.34
CA ASP A 93 -7.20 26.05 -2.70
C ASP A 93 -6.08 25.15 -3.24
N ARG A 94 -5.13 25.76 -3.97
CA ARG A 94 -4.08 25.03 -4.69
C ARG A 94 -3.34 23.99 -3.85
N LYS A 95 -2.97 24.31 -2.60
CA LYS A 95 -2.23 23.40 -1.71
C LYS A 95 -3.09 22.24 -1.21
N ARG A 96 -4.35 22.53 -0.89
CA ARG A 96 -5.33 21.50 -0.48
C ARG A 96 -5.68 20.59 -1.65
N GLU A 97 -5.88 21.18 -2.86
CA GLU A 97 -6.13 20.41 -4.07
C GLU A 97 -5.02 19.37 -4.30
N GLY A 98 -3.74 19.76 -4.19
CA GLY A 98 -2.61 18.85 -4.29
C GLY A 98 -2.62 17.73 -3.24
N SER A 99 -2.83 18.06 -1.96
CA SER A 99 -2.93 17.07 -0.88
C SER A 99 -4.10 16.10 -1.08
N TYR A 100 -5.24 16.61 -1.51
CA TYR A 100 -6.45 15.85 -1.79
C TYR A 100 -6.22 14.83 -2.92
N ILE A 101 -5.72 15.30 -4.07
CA ILE A 101 -5.48 14.45 -5.25
C ILE A 101 -4.48 13.35 -4.89
N LEU A 102 -3.35 13.68 -4.27
CA LEU A 102 -2.35 12.68 -3.88
C LEU A 102 -2.92 11.66 -2.90
N GLY A 103 -3.72 12.10 -1.92
CA GLY A 103 -4.41 11.23 -0.97
C GLY A 103 -5.41 10.29 -1.65
N ALA A 104 -6.12 10.76 -2.67
CA ALA A 104 -7.07 9.98 -3.42
C ALA A 104 -6.40 8.97 -4.37
N LEU A 105 -5.27 9.31 -5.00
CA LEU A 105 -4.61 8.47 -5.98
C LEU A 105 -3.89 7.26 -5.37
N PHE A 106 -3.01 7.53 -4.41
CA PHE A 106 -2.05 6.54 -3.95
C PHE A 106 -2.57 5.73 -2.75
N SER A 107 -2.60 4.40 -2.92
CA SER A 107 -3.07 3.44 -1.92
C SER A 107 -1.91 2.81 -1.15
N ASN A 108 -2.14 2.47 0.11
CA ASN A 108 -1.17 1.81 0.99
C ASN A 108 -1.04 0.32 0.68
N GLY A 109 -0.66 0.00 -0.55
CA GLY A 109 -0.55 -1.37 -1.05
C GLY A 109 0.56 -2.18 -0.40
N GLY A 110 1.73 -1.55 -0.14
CA GLY A 110 2.90 -2.24 0.40
C GLY A 110 2.77 -2.57 1.89
N TYR A 111 2.47 -1.57 2.73
CA TYR A 111 2.49 -1.76 4.19
C TYR A 111 1.19 -2.31 4.78
N LEU A 112 0.08 -2.27 4.02
CA LEU A 112 -1.21 -2.83 4.43
C LEU A 112 -1.74 -3.86 3.44
N GLY A 113 -1.77 -3.54 2.15
CA GLY A 113 -2.41 -4.38 1.14
C GLY A 113 -1.71 -5.73 0.95
N ALA A 114 -0.41 -5.76 0.69
CA ALA A 114 0.34 -7.00 0.51
C ALA A 114 0.34 -7.86 1.79
N PRO A 115 0.59 -7.30 3.00
CA PRO A 115 0.40 -8.03 4.24
C PRO A 115 -1.00 -8.58 4.47
N LEU A 116 -2.05 -7.83 4.11
CA LEU A 116 -3.43 -8.32 4.23
C LEU A 116 -3.70 -9.47 3.24
N CYS A 117 -3.16 -9.39 2.02
CA CYS A 117 -3.19 -10.51 1.07
C CYS A 117 -2.54 -11.77 1.66
N PHE A 118 -1.37 -11.63 2.31
CA PHE A 118 -0.72 -12.74 3.01
C PHE A 118 -1.60 -13.36 4.09
N LEU A 119 -2.12 -12.54 4.99
CA LEU A 119 -2.91 -13.00 6.14
C LEU A 119 -4.19 -13.73 5.73
N LEU A 120 -4.86 -13.25 4.68
CA LEU A 120 -6.13 -13.81 4.23
C LEU A 120 -5.94 -14.97 3.22
N LEU A 121 -5.00 -14.83 2.28
CA LEU A 121 -4.90 -15.68 1.10
C LEU A 121 -3.58 -16.46 1.00
N GLY A 122 -2.58 -16.12 1.81
CA GLY A 122 -1.30 -16.83 1.87
C GLY A 122 -0.16 -16.18 1.08
N GLU A 123 0.95 -16.92 1.00
CA GLU A 123 2.23 -16.40 0.53
C GLU A 123 2.22 -16.05 -0.96
N GLU A 124 1.55 -16.84 -1.78
CA GLU A 124 1.41 -16.58 -3.22
C GLU A 124 0.65 -15.27 -3.48
N ALA A 125 -0.43 -15.00 -2.73
CA ALA A 125 -1.16 -13.74 -2.82
C ALA A 125 -0.29 -12.54 -2.40
N PHE A 126 0.65 -12.72 -1.48
CA PHE A 126 1.62 -11.69 -1.13
C PHE A 126 2.55 -11.38 -2.32
N ALA A 127 3.07 -12.41 -3.00
CA ALA A 127 3.90 -12.22 -4.18
C ALA A 127 3.14 -11.50 -5.32
N LEU A 128 1.89 -11.90 -5.59
CA LEU A 128 1.04 -11.23 -6.57
C LEU A 128 0.72 -9.78 -6.17
N ALA A 129 0.57 -9.49 -4.88
CA ALA A 129 0.36 -8.13 -4.37
C ALA A 129 1.61 -7.25 -4.59
N TRP A 130 2.81 -7.79 -4.38
CA TRP A 130 4.05 -7.09 -4.69
C TRP A 130 4.23 -6.88 -6.19
N LEU A 131 3.87 -7.87 -7.01
CA LEU A 131 3.85 -7.72 -8.46
C LEU A 131 2.90 -6.60 -8.90
N TYR A 132 1.69 -6.53 -8.33
CA TYR A 132 0.72 -5.46 -8.58
C TYR A 132 1.29 -4.06 -8.26
N ILE A 133 2.02 -3.90 -7.17
CA ILE A 133 2.56 -2.59 -6.75
C ILE A 133 3.93 -2.26 -7.33
N ILE A 134 4.54 -3.11 -8.15
CA ILE A 134 5.91 -2.90 -8.64
C ILE A 134 6.05 -1.56 -9.39
N PHE A 135 5.00 -1.12 -10.09
CA PHE A 135 4.96 0.18 -10.76
C PHE A 135 4.56 1.34 -9.84
N PHE A 136 4.19 1.07 -8.58
CA PHE A 136 3.87 2.14 -7.63
C PHE A 136 5.03 3.12 -7.46
N GLY A 137 6.24 2.61 -7.26
CA GLY A 137 7.43 3.44 -7.12
C GLY A 137 7.64 4.36 -8.34
N PRO A 138 7.92 3.82 -9.54
CA PRO A 138 8.07 4.63 -10.75
C PRO A 138 6.91 5.61 -10.98
N TYR A 139 5.66 5.17 -10.79
CA TYR A 139 4.48 6.01 -11.00
C TYR A 139 4.38 7.13 -9.98
N PHE A 140 4.63 6.86 -8.70
CA PHE A 140 4.64 7.87 -7.64
C PHE A 140 5.73 8.92 -7.87
N PHE A 141 6.94 8.49 -8.23
CA PHE A 141 8.07 9.42 -8.44
C PHE A 141 7.93 10.26 -9.71
N THR A 142 7.31 9.73 -10.75
CA THR A 142 7.07 10.48 -12.01
C THR A 142 5.80 11.32 -11.92
N VAL A 143 4.65 10.69 -11.71
CA VAL A 143 3.34 11.37 -11.70
C VAL A 143 3.05 12.02 -10.34
N GLY A 144 3.22 11.29 -9.24
CA GLY A 144 2.88 11.77 -7.90
C GLY A 144 3.69 12.99 -7.49
N LEU A 145 5.03 12.93 -7.59
CA LEU A 145 5.87 14.08 -7.24
C LEU A 145 5.74 15.24 -8.23
N SER A 146 5.45 14.97 -9.52
CA SER A 146 5.16 16.03 -10.49
C SER A 146 3.86 16.76 -10.16
N LEU A 147 2.82 16.04 -9.70
CA LEU A 147 1.60 16.64 -9.19
C LEU A 147 1.88 17.44 -7.91
N ALA A 148 2.63 16.87 -6.96
CA ALA A 148 3.02 17.58 -5.73
C ALA A 148 3.74 18.90 -6.04
N ALA A 149 4.71 18.89 -6.95
CA ALA A 149 5.44 20.08 -7.37
C ALA A 149 4.55 21.11 -8.10
N ARG A 150 3.58 20.63 -8.93
CA ARG A 150 2.65 21.51 -9.63
C ARG A 150 1.76 22.30 -8.67
N TYR A 151 1.31 21.67 -7.60
CA TYR A 151 0.40 22.28 -6.61
C TYR A 151 1.13 22.95 -5.44
N GLY A 152 2.39 22.56 -5.19
CA GLY A 152 3.25 23.11 -4.14
C GLY A 152 4.04 24.32 -4.58
N GLN A 153 5.07 24.66 -3.79
CA GLN A 153 5.96 25.81 -4.00
C GLN A 153 7.37 25.40 -4.44
N GLU A 154 7.69 24.10 -4.41
CA GLU A 154 9.02 23.58 -4.73
C GLU A 154 9.21 23.35 -6.22
N LYS A 155 10.48 23.44 -6.67
CA LYS A 155 10.84 23.15 -8.06
C LYS A 155 10.60 21.68 -8.39
N ARG A 156 10.16 21.40 -9.60
CA ARG A 156 10.09 20.03 -10.13
C ARG A 156 11.49 19.45 -10.22
N LEU A 157 11.64 18.24 -9.70
CA LEU A 157 12.86 17.47 -9.92
C LEU A 157 12.96 17.10 -11.41
N GLY A 158 14.15 17.17 -11.96
CA GLY A 158 14.43 16.72 -13.32
C GLY A 158 14.28 15.19 -13.45
N ALA A 159 13.91 14.68 -14.64
CA ALA A 159 13.73 13.24 -14.86
C ALA A 159 14.98 12.42 -14.48
N LYS A 160 16.19 12.93 -14.79
CA LYS A 160 17.46 12.29 -14.39
C LYS A 160 17.62 12.22 -12.85
N GLU A 161 17.21 13.25 -12.13
CA GLU A 161 17.31 13.31 -10.68
C GLU A 161 16.29 12.37 -10.02
N ILE A 162 15.07 12.30 -10.55
CA ILE A 162 14.05 11.33 -10.14
C ILE A 162 14.57 9.90 -10.31
N LEU A 163 15.12 9.58 -11.48
CA LEU A 163 15.66 8.27 -11.80
C LEU A 163 16.86 7.92 -10.91
N LYS A 164 17.82 8.86 -10.77
CA LYS A 164 18.95 8.69 -9.86
C LYS A 164 18.49 8.42 -8.43
N ASN A 165 17.58 9.24 -7.89
CA ASN A 165 17.05 9.08 -6.54
C ASN A 165 16.30 7.76 -6.36
N PHE A 166 15.61 7.27 -7.41
CA PHE A 166 14.95 5.97 -7.38
C PHE A 166 15.96 4.82 -7.26
N PHE A 167 17.01 4.82 -8.09
CA PHE A 167 18.00 3.73 -8.12
C PHE A 167 19.11 3.84 -7.07
N THR A 168 19.26 4.96 -6.37
CA THR A 168 20.24 5.10 -5.28
C THR A 168 19.64 4.86 -3.90
N ASP A 169 18.32 4.83 -3.76
CA ASP A 169 17.68 4.62 -2.47
C ASP A 169 17.58 3.13 -2.13
N ARG A 170 18.39 2.68 -1.16
CA ARG A 170 18.42 1.30 -0.67
C ARG A 170 17.06 0.77 -0.22
N ILE A 171 16.18 1.64 0.30
CA ILE A 171 14.83 1.27 0.72
C ILE A 171 14.02 0.69 -0.43
N ARG A 172 14.25 1.15 -1.66
CA ARG A 172 13.51 0.71 -2.85
C ARG A 172 14.18 -0.47 -3.52
N ILE A 173 15.52 -0.45 -3.57
CA ILE A 173 16.29 -1.45 -4.33
C ILE A 173 16.34 -2.78 -3.60
N LEU A 174 16.51 -2.81 -2.28
CA LEU A 174 16.67 -4.07 -1.56
C LEU A 174 15.45 -5.01 -1.67
N PRO A 175 14.17 -4.55 -1.52
CA PRO A 175 13.03 -5.42 -1.78
C PRO A 175 12.97 -5.92 -3.24
N LEU A 176 13.33 -5.06 -4.22
CA LEU A 176 13.39 -5.47 -5.63
C LEU A 176 14.48 -6.50 -5.90
N LEU A 177 15.62 -6.38 -5.23
CA LEU A 177 16.66 -7.41 -5.29
C LEU A 177 16.17 -8.73 -4.69
N GLY A 178 15.45 -8.69 -3.57
CA GLY A 178 14.79 -9.85 -3.00
C GLY A 178 13.83 -10.53 -3.99
N ILE A 179 13.00 -9.74 -4.67
CA ILE A 179 12.13 -10.23 -5.75
C ILE A 179 12.95 -10.87 -6.86
N GLY A 180 14.01 -10.20 -7.33
CA GLY A 180 14.87 -10.71 -8.40
C GLY A 180 15.53 -12.04 -8.05
N VAL A 181 16.08 -12.16 -6.85
CA VAL A 181 16.68 -13.42 -6.37
C VAL A 181 15.62 -14.53 -6.27
N GLY A 182 14.45 -14.23 -5.68
CA GLY A 182 13.35 -15.19 -5.59
C GLY A 182 12.88 -15.67 -6.97
N LEU A 183 12.73 -14.77 -7.93
CA LEU A 183 12.38 -15.12 -9.32
C LEU A 183 13.46 -15.96 -10.01
N LEU A 184 14.73 -15.65 -9.82
CA LEU A 184 15.83 -16.44 -10.40
C LEU A 184 15.82 -17.86 -9.86
N LEU A 185 15.62 -18.05 -8.57
CA LEU A 185 15.51 -19.36 -7.94
C LEU A 185 14.27 -20.13 -8.43
N ASN A 186 13.13 -19.43 -8.62
CA ASN A 186 11.90 -19.98 -9.17
C ASN A 186 12.11 -20.47 -10.61
N LEU A 187 12.63 -19.61 -11.49
CA LEU A 187 12.88 -19.93 -12.89
C LEU A 187 13.94 -21.00 -13.09
N ALA A 188 14.90 -21.09 -12.17
CA ALA A 188 15.88 -22.19 -12.14
C ALA A 188 15.28 -23.50 -11.61
N HIS A 189 13.98 -23.51 -11.26
CA HIS A 189 13.31 -24.67 -10.65
C HIS A 189 14.02 -25.21 -9.41
N TYR A 190 14.76 -24.35 -8.70
CA TYR A 190 15.46 -24.75 -7.47
C TYR A 190 14.44 -24.93 -6.33
N PRO A 191 14.32 -26.13 -5.74
CA PRO A 191 13.32 -26.38 -4.72
C PRO A 191 13.62 -25.54 -3.47
N ARG A 192 12.60 -24.86 -2.91
CA ARG A 192 12.76 -24.12 -1.67
C ARG A 192 13.00 -25.12 -0.51
N PRO A 193 14.14 -25.03 0.21
CA PRO A 193 14.42 -25.91 1.35
C PRO A 193 13.33 -25.78 2.43
N GLY A 194 12.98 -26.92 3.07
CA GLY A 194 11.91 -26.98 4.07
C GLY A 194 12.08 -26.01 5.24
N ILE A 195 13.34 -25.67 5.59
CA ILE A 195 13.67 -24.69 6.63
C ILE A 195 13.09 -23.28 6.32
N PHE A 196 12.91 -22.94 5.05
CA PHE A 196 12.32 -21.66 4.63
C PHE A 196 10.82 -21.75 4.39
N ALA A 197 10.21 -22.93 4.45
CA ALA A 197 8.79 -23.13 4.16
C ALA A 197 7.87 -22.33 5.13
N GLY A 198 8.29 -22.16 6.38
CA GLY A 198 7.55 -21.41 7.40
C GLY A 198 8.04 -19.97 7.62
N ALA A 199 9.14 -19.56 6.98
CA ALA A 199 9.82 -18.31 7.29
C ALA A 199 8.89 -17.09 7.14
N ASN A 200 8.13 -16.98 6.05
CA ASN A 200 7.18 -15.90 5.84
C ASN A 200 5.99 -15.93 6.80
N GLY A 201 5.66 -17.10 7.36
CA GLY A 201 4.66 -17.22 8.43
C GLY A 201 5.01 -16.44 9.69
N PHE A 202 6.31 -16.23 9.95
CA PHE A 202 6.83 -15.41 11.05
C PHE A 202 7.22 -14.00 10.60
N LEU A 203 7.96 -13.87 9.48
CA LEU A 203 8.54 -12.60 9.04
C LEU A 203 7.46 -11.59 8.63
N VAL A 204 6.39 -12.03 7.94
CA VAL A 204 5.32 -11.11 7.50
C VAL A 204 4.54 -10.55 8.69
N PRO A 205 4.05 -11.36 9.65
CA PRO A 205 3.42 -10.82 10.88
C PRO A 205 4.34 -9.88 11.67
N LEU A 206 5.63 -10.19 11.77
CA LEU A 206 6.61 -9.31 12.42
C LEU A 206 6.74 -7.98 11.68
N ALA A 207 6.82 -8.00 10.35
CA ALA A 207 6.88 -6.77 9.55
C ALA A 207 5.60 -5.93 9.72
N ILE A 208 4.41 -6.56 9.72
CA ILE A 208 3.14 -5.87 9.98
C ILE A 208 3.16 -5.19 11.35
N PHE A 209 3.58 -5.93 12.39
CA PHE A 209 3.69 -5.36 13.73
C PHE A 209 4.57 -4.12 13.75
N LEU A 210 5.77 -4.20 13.18
CA LEU A 210 6.73 -3.11 13.16
C LEU A 210 6.23 -1.90 12.34
N TYR A 211 5.60 -2.13 11.18
CA TYR A 211 5.01 -1.05 10.38
C TYR A 211 3.86 -0.36 11.11
N MET A 212 2.92 -1.13 11.65
CA MET A 212 1.75 -0.56 12.31
C MET A 212 2.13 0.12 13.61
N PHE A 213 3.08 -0.41 14.36
CA PHE A 213 3.65 0.23 15.54
C PHE A 213 4.33 1.57 15.17
N ALA A 214 5.15 1.58 14.12
CA ALA A 214 5.79 2.81 13.64
C ALA A 214 4.77 3.86 13.17
N ILE A 215 3.72 3.44 12.46
CA ILE A 215 2.60 4.30 12.07
C ILE A 215 1.89 4.84 13.30
N GLY A 216 1.65 4.00 14.31
CA GLY A 216 1.07 4.40 15.59
C GLY A 216 1.86 5.47 16.32
N LEU A 217 3.20 5.37 16.33
CA LEU A 217 4.09 6.41 16.88
C LEU A 217 3.91 7.77 16.16
N GLY A 218 3.65 7.76 14.85
CA GLY A 218 3.43 8.98 14.05
C GLY A 218 2.00 9.51 14.05
N LEU A 219 1.03 8.82 14.69
CA LEU A 219 -0.40 9.11 14.57
C LEU A 219 -0.80 10.41 15.29
N LYS A 220 -1.16 11.47 14.56
CA LYS A 220 -1.63 12.76 15.11
C LYS A 220 -3.11 12.96 14.81
N LEU A 221 -3.97 12.76 15.80
CA LEU A 221 -5.44 12.86 15.67
C LEU A 221 -6.00 14.29 15.58
N GLY A 222 -5.16 15.30 15.32
CA GLY A 222 -5.57 16.71 15.30
C GLY A 222 -6.37 17.09 14.03
N ARG A 223 -7.32 18.01 14.18
CA ARG A 223 -8.05 18.74 13.10
C ARG A 223 -8.85 17.89 12.08
N ILE A 224 -9.09 16.60 12.32
CA ILE A 224 -9.87 15.72 11.40
C ILE A 224 -11.25 16.32 11.09
N LYS A 225 -11.95 16.87 12.09
CA LYS A 225 -13.29 17.44 11.93
C LYS A 225 -13.35 18.58 10.92
N LYS A 226 -12.25 19.30 10.70
CA LYS A 226 -12.18 20.43 9.75
C LYS A 226 -12.31 19.97 8.28
N PHE A 227 -11.95 18.72 7.97
CA PHE A 227 -11.81 18.18 6.62
C PHE A 227 -12.83 17.08 6.31
N PHE A 228 -14.01 17.12 6.95
CA PHE A 228 -14.99 16.05 6.84
C PHE A 228 -15.46 15.79 5.40
N ARG A 229 -15.65 16.84 4.59
CA ARG A 229 -16.08 16.71 3.19
C ARG A 229 -15.01 16.11 2.31
N GLU A 230 -13.78 16.56 2.47
CA GLU A 230 -12.62 16.07 1.73
C GLU A 230 -12.34 14.62 2.07
N ILE A 231 -12.36 14.25 3.35
CA ILE A 231 -12.18 12.88 3.82
C ILE A 231 -13.28 11.96 3.29
N GLY A 232 -14.54 12.39 3.38
CA GLY A 232 -15.68 11.60 2.90
C GLY A 232 -15.59 11.31 1.41
N SER A 233 -15.25 12.33 0.60
CA SER A 233 -15.11 12.17 -0.85
C SER A 233 -13.90 11.32 -1.24
N VAL A 234 -12.75 11.45 -0.56
CA VAL A 234 -11.60 10.55 -0.77
C VAL A 234 -11.94 9.11 -0.35
N SER A 235 -12.66 8.94 0.76
CA SER A 235 -13.10 7.60 1.21
C SER A 235 -14.01 6.94 0.17
N LEU A 236 -14.92 7.69 -0.46
CA LEU A 236 -15.75 7.19 -1.55
C LEU A 236 -14.91 6.73 -2.75
N ILE A 237 -13.90 7.51 -3.12
CA ILE A 237 -12.97 7.12 -4.19
C ILE A 237 -12.22 5.83 -3.81
N LYS A 238 -11.67 5.76 -2.60
CA LYS A 238 -10.83 4.64 -2.15
C LYS A 238 -11.61 3.36 -1.92
N PHE A 239 -12.77 3.45 -1.29
CA PHE A 239 -13.48 2.27 -0.78
C PHE A 239 -14.65 1.84 -1.68
N VAL A 240 -15.00 2.65 -2.68
CA VAL A 240 -16.05 2.31 -3.65
C VAL A 240 -15.53 2.35 -5.09
N TYR A 241 -15.09 3.52 -5.55
CA TYR A 241 -14.72 3.70 -6.96
C TYR A 241 -13.50 2.84 -7.36
N ALA A 242 -12.40 2.93 -6.63
CA ALA A 242 -11.17 2.21 -6.97
C ALA A 242 -11.35 0.68 -6.95
N PRO A 243 -11.98 0.04 -5.94
CA PRO A 243 -12.22 -1.40 -5.99
C PRO A 243 -13.19 -1.83 -7.10
N LEU A 244 -14.20 -1.02 -7.46
CA LEU A 244 -15.06 -1.31 -8.61
C LEU A 244 -14.28 -1.31 -9.93
N ILE A 245 -13.42 -0.31 -10.15
CA ILE A 245 -12.51 -0.27 -11.30
C ILE A 245 -11.55 -1.47 -11.25
N GLY A 246 -11.01 -1.80 -10.06
CA GLY A 246 -10.13 -2.95 -9.88
C GLY A 246 -10.77 -4.27 -10.25
N ILE A 247 -11.98 -4.52 -9.79
CA ILE A 247 -12.77 -5.71 -10.15
C ILE A 247 -13.05 -5.73 -11.66
N GLY A 248 -13.51 -4.61 -12.25
CA GLY A 248 -13.78 -4.49 -13.67
C GLY A 248 -12.56 -4.79 -14.54
N LEU A 249 -11.41 -4.20 -14.21
CA LEU A 249 -10.14 -4.48 -14.88
C LEU A 249 -9.71 -5.94 -14.64
N GLY A 250 -9.85 -6.47 -13.43
CA GLY A 250 -9.52 -7.85 -13.14
C GLY A 250 -10.30 -8.84 -14.00
N PHE A 251 -11.59 -8.61 -14.20
CA PHE A 251 -12.41 -9.41 -15.14
C PHE A 251 -11.96 -9.20 -16.60
N LEU A 252 -11.67 -7.98 -17.01
CA LEU A 252 -11.20 -7.67 -18.37
C LEU A 252 -9.89 -8.38 -18.70
N PHE A 253 -8.98 -8.49 -17.74
CA PHE A 253 -7.71 -9.21 -17.88
C PHE A 253 -7.84 -10.72 -17.66
N GLY A 254 -9.04 -11.23 -17.34
CA GLY A 254 -9.33 -12.65 -17.17
C GLY A 254 -8.78 -13.27 -15.89
N TYR A 255 -8.54 -12.46 -14.86
CA TYR A 255 -7.94 -12.93 -13.59
C TYR A 255 -8.80 -13.90 -12.80
N GLN A 256 -10.12 -13.94 -13.06
CA GLN A 256 -11.02 -14.92 -12.46
C GLN A 256 -10.73 -16.38 -12.89
N HIS A 257 -10.01 -16.55 -14.01
CA HIS A 257 -9.68 -17.89 -14.56
C HIS A 257 -8.23 -18.32 -14.25
N ILE A 258 -7.48 -17.53 -13.49
CA ILE A 258 -6.07 -17.75 -13.19
C ILE A 258 -5.91 -18.08 -11.71
N LEU A 259 -5.18 -19.15 -11.38
CA LEU A 259 -4.87 -19.54 -9.99
C LEU A 259 -6.11 -19.53 -9.07
N GLY A 260 -7.24 -20.06 -9.56
CA GLY A 260 -8.51 -20.07 -8.80
C GLY A 260 -9.05 -18.67 -8.44
N GLY A 261 -8.80 -17.67 -9.29
CA GLY A 261 -9.23 -16.29 -9.08
C GLY A 261 -8.31 -15.48 -8.14
N LEU A 262 -7.18 -16.04 -7.74
CA LEU A 262 -6.28 -15.39 -6.77
C LEU A 262 -5.81 -13.99 -7.20
N PRO A 263 -5.42 -13.74 -8.48
CA PRO A 263 -5.05 -12.40 -8.92
C PRO A 263 -6.21 -11.38 -8.83
N LEU A 264 -7.45 -11.81 -9.12
CA LEU A 264 -8.63 -10.94 -8.98
C LEU A 264 -8.84 -10.52 -7.52
N LYS A 265 -8.73 -11.46 -6.58
CA LYS A 265 -8.82 -11.21 -5.14
C LYS A 265 -7.75 -10.25 -4.66
N VAL A 266 -6.52 -10.41 -5.15
CA VAL A 266 -5.39 -9.53 -4.84
C VAL A 266 -5.65 -8.12 -5.38
N VAL A 267 -6.09 -7.97 -6.63
CA VAL A 267 -6.42 -6.66 -7.22
C VAL A 267 -7.50 -5.95 -6.40
N PHE A 268 -8.57 -6.67 -6.01
CA PHE A 268 -9.61 -6.11 -5.15
C PHE A 268 -9.07 -5.62 -3.82
N ILE A 269 -8.29 -6.47 -3.10
CA ILE A 269 -7.69 -6.08 -1.82
C ILE A 269 -6.77 -4.87 -2.00
N GLN A 270 -5.94 -4.84 -3.02
CA GLN A 270 -5.01 -3.72 -3.27
C GLN A 270 -5.74 -2.43 -3.64
N ALA A 271 -6.81 -2.52 -4.43
CA ALA A 271 -7.59 -1.37 -4.86
C ALA A 271 -8.37 -0.69 -3.72
N ILE A 272 -8.86 -1.48 -2.73
CA ILE A 272 -9.61 -0.97 -1.57
C ILE A 272 -8.69 -0.45 -0.44
N MET A 273 -7.37 -0.42 -0.62
CA MET A 273 -6.46 0.04 0.42
C MET A 273 -6.58 1.55 0.68
N PRO A 274 -6.41 1.99 1.95
CA PRO A 274 -6.46 3.38 2.32
C PRO A 274 -5.32 4.19 1.70
N THR A 275 -5.34 5.49 1.90
CA THR A 275 -4.32 6.41 1.40
C THR A 275 -2.91 6.00 1.84
N ALA A 276 -1.96 6.06 0.91
CA ALA A 276 -0.56 5.77 1.19
C ALA A 276 0.09 6.86 2.06
N ILE A 277 0.94 6.46 3.00
CA ILE A 277 1.75 7.42 3.79
C ILE A 277 2.66 8.29 2.91
N TRP A 278 3.05 7.81 1.74
CA TRP A 278 3.83 8.56 0.76
C TRP A 278 3.14 9.83 0.28
N SER A 279 1.80 9.91 0.30
CA SER A 279 1.05 11.14 0.02
C SER A 279 1.32 12.21 1.07
N VAL A 280 1.43 11.81 2.35
CA VAL A 280 1.80 12.71 3.46
C VAL A 280 3.25 13.17 3.33
N VAL A 281 4.16 12.27 2.96
CA VAL A 281 5.57 12.61 2.72
C VAL A 281 5.68 13.63 1.58
N ALA A 282 4.99 13.42 0.46
CA ALA A 282 4.97 14.37 -0.66
C ALA A 282 4.39 15.73 -0.26
N ALA A 283 3.29 15.74 0.52
CA ALA A 283 2.71 16.99 1.03
C ALA A 283 3.69 17.78 1.90
N ASN A 284 4.48 17.08 2.73
CA ASN A 284 5.50 17.72 3.55
C ASN A 284 6.67 18.28 2.71
N LEU A 285 7.15 17.51 1.74
CA LEU A 285 8.31 17.89 0.91
C LEU A 285 7.99 19.06 -0.03
N TYR A 286 6.77 19.14 -0.57
CA TYR A 286 6.38 20.13 -1.57
C TYR A 286 5.55 21.28 -1.00
N GLY A 287 5.42 21.40 0.33
CA GLY A 287 4.71 22.50 0.99
C GLY A 287 3.22 22.56 0.70
N LEU A 288 2.59 21.40 0.50
CA LEU A 288 1.13 21.24 0.39
C LEU A 288 0.44 21.36 1.76
N ASP A 289 -0.88 21.20 1.82
CA ASP A 289 -1.63 21.19 3.09
C ASP A 289 -1.37 19.88 3.86
N LYS A 290 -0.48 19.97 4.84
CA LYS A 290 -0.06 18.84 5.69
C LYS A 290 -1.18 18.34 6.59
N ASP A 291 -2.01 19.26 7.09
CA ASP A 291 -3.11 18.92 8.00
C ASP A 291 -4.17 18.10 7.25
N LEU A 292 -4.53 18.51 6.03
CA LEU A 292 -5.45 17.76 5.18
C LEU A 292 -4.88 16.40 4.79
N SER A 293 -3.62 16.35 4.35
CA SER A 293 -2.98 15.09 3.95
C SER A 293 -2.93 14.07 5.10
N ASN A 294 -2.54 14.53 6.31
CA ASN A 294 -2.56 13.70 7.52
C ASN A 294 -3.98 13.24 7.88
N ALA A 295 -4.96 14.15 7.82
CA ALA A 295 -6.34 13.84 8.16
C ALA A 295 -6.93 12.76 7.23
N ILE A 296 -6.69 12.86 5.92
CA ILE A 296 -7.11 11.87 4.92
C ILE A 296 -6.43 10.52 5.22
N TRP A 297 -5.09 10.51 5.37
CA TRP A 297 -4.34 9.29 5.61
C TRP A 297 -4.80 8.56 6.88
N ILE A 298 -4.89 9.25 8.01
CA ILE A 298 -5.31 8.68 9.30
C ILE A 298 -6.73 8.13 9.20
N THR A 299 -7.66 8.94 8.72
CA THR A 299 -9.07 8.56 8.73
C THR A 299 -9.35 7.40 7.77
N THR A 300 -8.76 7.41 6.56
CA THR A 300 -8.91 6.27 5.65
C THR A 300 -8.26 5.00 6.20
N THR A 301 -7.12 5.12 6.90
CA THR A 301 -6.49 3.97 7.57
C THR A 301 -7.39 3.39 8.68
N LEU A 302 -8.03 4.26 9.48
CA LEU A 302 -8.97 3.81 10.51
C LEU A 302 -10.27 3.24 9.91
N PHE A 303 -10.74 3.79 8.79
CA PHE A 303 -11.94 3.28 8.10
C PHE A 303 -11.74 1.90 7.47
N LEU A 304 -10.51 1.47 7.24
CA LEU A 304 -10.26 0.10 6.80
C LEU A 304 -10.74 -0.94 7.84
N LEU A 305 -10.71 -0.60 9.14
CA LEU A 305 -11.10 -1.53 10.23
C LEU A 305 -12.49 -2.14 10.02
N PRO A 306 -13.58 -1.35 9.94
CA PRO A 306 -14.90 -1.90 9.72
C PRO A 306 -15.08 -2.53 8.32
N LEU A 307 -14.19 -2.24 7.37
CA LEU A 307 -14.25 -2.79 6.02
C LEU A 307 -13.59 -4.17 5.88
N VAL A 308 -12.70 -4.57 6.80
CA VAL A 308 -12.04 -5.90 6.71
C VAL A 308 -13.04 -7.05 6.65
N PRO A 309 -14.12 -7.12 7.45
CA PRO A 309 -15.14 -8.18 7.29
C PRO A 309 -15.80 -8.17 5.92
N LEU A 310 -16.08 -6.99 5.35
CA LEU A 310 -16.62 -6.85 4.01
C LEU A 310 -15.63 -7.33 2.95
N ILE A 311 -14.33 -6.97 3.09
CA ILE A 311 -13.26 -7.45 2.22
C ILE A 311 -13.22 -8.98 2.21
N VAL A 312 -13.25 -9.59 3.38
CA VAL A 312 -13.27 -11.05 3.53
C VAL A 312 -14.51 -11.67 2.86
N TYR A 313 -15.68 -11.05 3.02
CA TYR A 313 -16.90 -11.50 2.38
C TYR A 313 -16.81 -11.45 0.85
N VAL A 314 -16.37 -10.32 0.29
CA VAL A 314 -16.22 -10.16 -1.17
C VAL A 314 -15.17 -11.13 -1.72
N VAL A 315 -14.02 -11.28 -1.07
CA VAL A 315 -12.96 -12.23 -1.47
C VAL A 315 -13.42 -13.69 -1.51
N LYS A 316 -14.47 -14.05 -0.76
CA LYS A 316 -15.07 -15.39 -0.84
C LYS A 316 -15.97 -15.57 -2.05
N ILE A 317 -16.57 -14.50 -2.54
CA ILE A 317 -17.54 -14.54 -3.64
C ILE A 317 -16.83 -14.48 -4.99
N ILE A 318 -15.79 -13.66 -5.11
CA ILE A 318 -14.98 -13.54 -6.33
C ILE A 318 -13.85 -14.57 -6.34
#